data_1504d65f4515c7cd32a207f7c0557bcd
#
_entry.id   1504d65f4515c7cd32a207f7c0557bcd
#
_cell.length_a   1.000
_cell.length_b   1.000
_cell.length_c   1.000
_cell.angle_alpha   90.00
_cell.angle_beta   90.00
_cell.angle_gamma   90.00
#
_symmetry.space_group_name_H-M   'P 1'
#
loop_
_entity.id
_entity.type
_entity.pdbx_description
1 polymer ?
#
loop_
_entity_poly.entity_id
_entity_poly.type
_entity_poly.pdbx_seq_one_letter_code
_entity_poly.pdbx_strand_id
1 'polypeptide(L)'
;MEAVLPATGYAVYDVRTSGLSADARVSVNANALENSVYKITLDKKGDIISLFDKKNGKELVKPGKSIRLALFTQNKSYIWPAWEILKETIDREPVSITEDVKMTLVEDGELRKSLCIEKRYGESLFKQYIRLYEGNRADRIDFYNEVDWQLSNALLKAEFPLNIANTEATYDLGLGSVKRGNNTETAYEVYAQYWADLTDRSGNYVWSVL
;
A
#
# COMPACT_ATOMS: atom_id res chain seq x y z
N MET A 1 -12.40 -16.97 10.30
CA MET A 1 -11.94 -18.38 10.46
C MET A 1 -10.78 -18.59 9.49
N GLU A 2 -9.70 -19.15 9.94
CA GLU A 2 -8.61 -19.60 9.09
C GLU A 2 -8.89 -21.05 8.67
N ALA A 3 -8.80 -21.32 7.35
CA ALA A 3 -9.12 -22.63 6.80
C ALA A 3 -7.87 -23.25 6.15
N VAL A 4 -7.67 -24.55 6.34
CA VAL A 4 -6.60 -25.31 5.70
C VAL A 4 -7.19 -26.08 4.54
N LEU A 5 -6.70 -25.79 3.33
CA LEU A 5 -7.14 -26.45 2.10
C LEU A 5 -6.04 -27.37 1.58
N PRO A 6 -6.37 -28.57 1.07
CA PRO A 6 -5.39 -29.43 0.43
C PRO A 6 -4.91 -28.83 -0.90
N ALA A 7 -3.68 -29.17 -1.32
CA ALA A 7 -3.12 -28.67 -2.58
C ALA A 7 -3.94 -29.05 -3.82
N THR A 8 -4.56 -30.25 -3.77
CA THR A 8 -5.52 -30.71 -4.78
C THR A 8 -6.73 -31.32 -4.05
N GLY A 9 -7.93 -30.83 -4.37
CA GLY A 9 -9.16 -31.30 -3.73
C GLY A 9 -9.93 -30.17 -3.01
N TYR A 10 -10.75 -30.54 -2.04
CA TYR A 10 -11.57 -29.60 -1.27
C TYR A 10 -11.66 -30.00 0.21
N ALA A 11 -11.99 -29.04 1.06
CA ALA A 11 -12.38 -29.28 2.45
C ALA A 11 -13.76 -28.68 2.70
N VAL A 12 -14.55 -29.34 3.53
CA VAL A 12 -15.90 -28.89 3.91
C VAL A 12 -15.84 -28.35 5.34
N TYR A 13 -16.39 -27.16 5.53
CA TYR A 13 -16.47 -26.49 6.83
C TYR A 13 -17.92 -26.13 7.13
N ASP A 14 -18.36 -26.44 8.36
CA ASP A 14 -19.66 -25.99 8.89
C ASP A 14 -19.48 -24.63 9.56
N VAL A 15 -20.29 -23.65 9.17
CA VAL A 15 -20.39 -22.36 9.86
C VAL A 15 -21.43 -22.48 10.98
N ARG A 16 -20.96 -22.37 12.23
CA ARG A 16 -21.82 -22.42 13.42
C ARG A 16 -21.75 -21.12 14.20
N THR A 17 -22.87 -20.66 14.74
CA THR A 17 -22.96 -19.40 15.49
C THR A 17 -22.60 -19.51 16.97
N SER A 18 -22.18 -20.69 17.45
CA SER A 18 -21.89 -20.92 18.86
C SER A 18 -20.43 -20.69 19.24
N GLY A 19 -20.21 -19.66 20.02
CA GLY A 19 -19.31 -19.58 21.17
C GLY A 19 -17.84 -19.93 20.97
N LEU A 20 -17.10 -19.15 20.16
CA LEU A 20 -15.66 -19.03 20.37
C LEU A 20 -15.36 -17.55 20.65
N SER A 21 -15.05 -17.24 21.90
CA SER A 21 -14.29 -16.03 22.24
C SER A 21 -12.86 -16.29 21.81
N ALA A 22 -12.46 -15.76 20.66
CA ALA A 22 -11.04 -15.67 20.33
C ALA A 22 -10.53 -14.31 20.83
N ASP A 23 -9.33 -14.29 21.41
CA ASP A 23 -8.67 -13.05 21.75
C ASP A 23 -8.44 -12.25 20.47
N ALA A 24 -8.87 -11.00 20.48
CA ALA A 24 -8.67 -10.08 19.34
C ALA A 24 -7.17 -9.92 19.07
N ARG A 25 -6.69 -10.45 17.95
CA ARG A 25 -5.26 -10.48 17.59
C ARG A 25 -4.81 -9.26 16.82
N VAL A 26 -5.74 -8.56 16.17
CA VAL A 26 -5.49 -7.29 15.49
C VAL A 26 -6.07 -6.16 16.32
N SER A 27 -5.26 -5.18 16.69
CA SER A 27 -5.71 -4.01 17.43
C SER A 27 -5.86 -2.79 16.52
N VAL A 28 -6.82 -1.91 16.85
CA VAL A 28 -7.07 -0.66 16.14
C VAL A 28 -7.26 0.48 17.14
N ASN A 29 -6.58 1.59 16.87
CA ASN A 29 -6.82 2.89 17.49
C ASN A 29 -7.42 3.84 16.44
N ALA A 30 -7.76 5.06 16.84
CA ALA A 30 -8.29 6.08 15.91
C ALA A 30 -7.39 6.34 14.68
N ASN A 31 -6.08 6.11 14.81
CA ASN A 31 -5.08 6.34 13.77
C ASN A 31 -3.99 5.26 13.69
N ALA A 32 -4.25 4.05 14.19
CA ALA A 32 -3.28 2.95 14.15
C ALA A 32 -3.95 1.58 13.98
N LEU A 33 -3.28 0.71 13.23
CA LEU A 33 -3.58 -0.72 13.09
C LEU A 33 -2.35 -1.51 13.54
N GLU A 34 -2.55 -2.57 14.29
CA GLU A 34 -1.45 -3.39 14.77
C GLU A 34 -1.84 -4.87 14.79
N ASN A 35 -0.93 -5.73 14.32
CA ASN A 35 -1.03 -7.19 14.41
C ASN A 35 0.26 -7.78 15.02
N SER A 36 0.43 -9.09 14.94
CA SER A 36 1.63 -9.78 15.44
C SER A 36 2.93 -9.38 14.72
N VAL A 37 2.85 -8.92 13.47
CA VAL A 37 4.02 -8.60 12.61
C VAL A 37 4.22 -7.10 12.46
N TYR A 38 3.17 -6.34 12.18
CA TYR A 38 3.26 -4.92 11.86
C TYR A 38 2.51 -4.02 12.83
N LYS A 39 3.05 -2.80 12.97
CA LYS A 39 2.35 -1.67 13.55
C LYS A 39 2.33 -0.52 12.53
N ILE A 40 1.13 -0.10 12.14
CA ILE A 40 0.89 0.98 11.19
C ILE A 40 0.38 2.19 11.96
N THR A 41 0.96 3.36 11.73
CA THR A 41 0.48 4.63 12.30
C THR A 41 0.20 5.62 11.18
N LEU A 42 -0.98 6.24 11.24
CA LEU A 42 -1.41 7.26 10.29
C LEU A 42 -1.37 8.65 10.91
N ASP A 43 -1.17 9.65 10.09
CA ASP A 43 -1.36 11.05 10.48
C ASP A 43 -2.84 11.49 10.35
N LYS A 44 -3.11 12.76 10.67
CA LYS A 44 -4.46 13.35 10.56
C LYS A 44 -4.98 13.44 9.12
N LYS A 45 -4.09 13.33 8.13
CA LYS A 45 -4.43 13.31 6.70
C LYS A 45 -4.74 11.90 6.21
N GLY A 46 -4.60 10.88 7.07
CA GLY A 46 -4.75 9.47 6.72
C GLY A 46 -3.59 8.92 5.88
N ASP A 47 -2.42 9.54 5.94
CA ASP A 47 -1.20 9.03 5.32
C ASP A 47 -0.42 8.21 6.34
N ILE A 48 0.20 7.10 5.91
CA ILE A 48 0.97 6.25 6.82
C ILE A 48 2.33 6.88 7.05
N ILE A 49 2.57 7.32 8.29
CA ILE A 49 3.83 7.96 8.72
C ILE A 49 4.79 6.99 9.40
N SER A 50 4.30 5.81 9.80
CA SER A 50 5.12 4.75 10.39
C SER A 50 4.53 3.40 9.99
N LEU A 51 5.40 2.52 9.53
CA LEU A 51 5.15 1.11 9.28
C LEU A 51 6.28 0.34 9.94
N PHE A 52 6.07 -0.07 11.17
CA PHE A 52 7.09 -0.75 11.97
C PHE A 52 6.95 -2.27 11.84
N ASP A 53 7.99 -2.92 11.35
CA ASP A 53 8.13 -4.37 11.34
C ASP A 53 8.62 -4.84 12.72
N LYS A 54 7.74 -5.45 13.47
CA LYS A 54 8.00 -5.92 14.84
C LYS A 54 8.95 -7.12 14.87
N LYS A 55 8.90 -7.96 13.81
CA LYS A 55 9.72 -9.16 13.70
C LYS A 55 11.20 -8.81 13.50
N ASN A 56 11.47 -7.78 12.70
CA ASN A 56 12.83 -7.34 12.39
C ASN A 56 13.25 -6.09 13.16
N GLY A 57 12.37 -5.51 13.99
CA GLY A 57 12.64 -4.29 14.76
C GLY A 57 12.95 -3.08 13.86
N LYS A 58 12.30 -2.97 12.70
CA LYS A 58 12.67 -2.00 11.65
C LYS A 58 11.52 -1.08 11.28
N GLU A 59 11.81 0.23 11.23
CA GLU A 59 10.90 1.21 10.62
C GLU A 59 11.08 1.19 9.11
N LEU A 60 9.98 0.97 8.39
CA LEU A 60 9.97 0.80 6.93
C LEU A 60 9.71 2.10 6.18
N VAL A 61 9.05 3.07 6.79
CA VAL A 61 8.83 4.38 6.19
C VAL A 61 10.10 5.23 6.36
N LYS A 62 10.57 5.83 5.29
CA LYS A 62 11.72 6.74 5.32
C LYS A 62 11.42 7.94 6.23
N PRO A 63 12.35 8.34 7.13
CA PRO A 63 12.14 9.48 8.02
C PRO A 63 11.67 10.75 7.30
N GLY A 64 10.61 11.37 7.81
CA GLY A 64 10.03 12.60 7.25
C GLY A 64 9.20 12.39 5.97
N LYS A 65 8.95 11.15 5.57
CA LYS A 65 8.07 10.79 4.45
C LYS A 65 6.86 10.00 4.94
N SER A 66 5.90 9.75 4.04
CA SER A 66 4.71 8.92 4.30
C SER A 66 4.36 8.06 3.10
N ILE A 67 3.78 6.87 3.34
CA ILE A 67 3.09 6.09 2.31
C ILE A 67 1.74 6.76 2.09
N ARG A 68 1.45 7.15 0.84
CA ARG A 68 0.27 7.96 0.51
C ARG A 68 -0.19 7.78 -0.93
N LEU A 69 -1.38 8.26 -1.21
CA LEU A 69 -1.81 8.58 -2.56
C LEU A 69 -1.32 10.01 -2.90
N ALA A 70 -0.48 10.13 -3.92
CA ALA A 70 0.14 11.36 -4.38
C ALA A 70 -0.52 11.84 -5.68
N LEU A 71 -1.00 13.08 -5.71
CA LEU A 71 -1.72 13.65 -6.84
C LEU A 71 -0.85 14.68 -7.56
N PHE A 72 -0.51 14.39 -8.81
CA PHE A 72 0.16 15.32 -9.72
C PHE A 72 -0.87 16.03 -10.59
N THR A 73 -1.13 17.31 -10.34
CA THR A 73 -2.24 18.07 -10.95
C THR A 73 -1.90 18.69 -12.30
N GLN A 74 -0.68 18.51 -12.82
CA GLN A 74 -0.22 19.08 -14.08
C GLN A 74 0.43 18.01 -14.95
N ASN A 75 -0.25 16.89 -15.13
CA ASN A 75 0.18 15.83 -16.03
C ASN A 75 -0.16 16.23 -17.47
N LYS A 76 0.77 16.92 -18.11
CA LYS A 76 0.64 17.33 -19.52
C LYS A 76 1.49 16.41 -20.38
N SER A 77 1.06 16.20 -21.60
CA SER A 77 1.80 15.48 -22.62
C SER A 77 1.94 16.35 -23.85
N TYR A 78 2.97 16.10 -24.65
CA TYR A 78 3.14 16.81 -25.91
C TYR A 78 2.18 16.27 -27.00
N ILE A 79 2.01 14.96 -27.07
CA ILE A 79 1.23 14.32 -28.15
C ILE A 79 0.33 13.21 -27.60
N TRP A 80 0.78 12.43 -26.61
CA TRP A 80 0.15 11.18 -26.17
C TRP A 80 -0.28 11.22 -24.69
N PRO A 81 -1.28 12.03 -24.31
CA PRO A 81 -1.63 12.27 -22.90
C PRO A 81 -2.06 11.02 -22.10
N ALA A 82 -2.46 9.95 -22.79
CA ALA A 82 -2.84 8.69 -22.13
C ALA A 82 -1.64 7.74 -21.93
N TRP A 83 -0.51 7.95 -22.62
CA TRP A 83 0.61 7.01 -22.66
C TRP A 83 1.93 7.60 -22.19
N GLU A 84 2.02 8.93 -22.18
CA GLU A 84 3.24 9.65 -21.92
C GLU A 84 3.19 10.31 -20.54
N ILE A 85 4.15 9.96 -19.70
CA ILE A 85 4.42 10.66 -18.44
C ILE A 85 5.75 11.38 -18.61
N LEU A 86 5.72 12.70 -18.59
CA LEU A 86 6.92 13.51 -18.74
C LEU A 86 7.69 13.58 -17.43
N LYS A 87 9.02 13.58 -17.51
CA LYS A 87 9.89 13.73 -16.34
C LYS A 87 9.56 14.98 -15.53
N GLU A 88 9.29 16.09 -16.18
CA GLU A 88 8.87 17.34 -15.52
C GLU A 88 7.55 17.23 -14.72
N THR A 89 6.68 16.26 -15.05
CA THR A 89 5.51 15.96 -14.23
C THR A 89 5.91 15.28 -12.92
N ILE A 90 6.83 14.32 -13.00
CA ILE A 90 7.30 13.54 -11.84
C ILE A 90 8.24 14.34 -10.95
N ASP A 91 9.02 15.28 -11.50
CA ASP A 91 9.92 16.15 -10.75
C ASP A 91 9.19 17.21 -9.90
N ARG A 92 7.89 17.43 -10.15
CA ARG A 92 7.06 18.33 -9.32
C ARG A 92 6.69 17.68 -8.01
N GLU A 93 6.61 18.46 -6.95
CA GLU A 93 6.04 17.98 -5.69
C GLU A 93 4.54 17.71 -5.87
N PRO A 94 4.06 16.49 -5.61
CA PRO A 94 2.64 16.17 -5.71
C PRO A 94 1.84 16.85 -4.61
N VAL A 95 0.60 17.19 -4.90
CA VAL A 95 -0.35 17.73 -3.91
C VAL A 95 -0.81 16.63 -2.97
N SER A 96 -0.96 16.96 -1.69
CA SER A 96 -1.59 16.08 -0.71
C SER A 96 -3.11 16.18 -0.85
N ILE A 97 -3.79 15.03 -0.85
CA ILE A 97 -5.25 14.94 -0.81
C ILE A 97 -5.66 15.06 0.65
N THR A 98 -6.22 16.20 1.05
CA THR A 98 -6.47 16.53 2.47
C THR A 98 -7.84 17.10 2.75
N GLU A 99 -8.73 17.17 1.75
CA GLU A 99 -10.08 17.66 1.94
C GLU A 99 -10.99 16.55 2.48
N ASP A 100 -11.85 16.88 3.42
CA ASP A 100 -12.88 16.00 4.01
C ASP A 100 -12.35 14.65 4.48
N VAL A 101 -11.17 14.63 5.10
CA VAL A 101 -10.53 13.41 5.57
C VAL A 101 -11.37 12.75 6.66
N LYS A 102 -11.78 11.51 6.39
CA LYS A 102 -12.53 10.67 7.32
C LYS A 102 -11.89 9.30 7.42
N MET A 103 -11.61 8.87 8.64
CA MET A 103 -11.09 7.54 8.94
C MET A 103 -12.15 6.74 9.70
N THR A 104 -12.51 5.57 9.20
CA THR A 104 -13.56 4.73 9.75
C THR A 104 -13.13 3.27 9.76
N LEU A 105 -13.24 2.62 10.92
CA LEU A 105 -13.09 1.16 11.00
C LEU A 105 -14.34 0.52 10.38
N VAL A 106 -14.17 -0.14 9.22
CA VAL A 106 -15.27 -0.74 8.45
C VAL A 106 -15.36 -2.24 8.61
N GLU A 107 -14.31 -2.87 9.11
CA GLU A 107 -14.27 -4.28 9.44
C GLU A 107 -13.47 -4.49 10.72
N ASP A 108 -14.04 -5.18 11.69
CA ASP A 108 -13.46 -5.45 13.00
C ASP A 108 -13.52 -6.94 13.33
N GLY A 109 -12.86 -7.75 12.51
CA GLY A 109 -12.75 -9.20 12.70
C GLY A 109 -11.46 -9.57 13.47
N GLU A 110 -11.46 -10.75 14.08
CA GLU A 110 -10.30 -11.26 14.84
C GLU A 110 -9.07 -11.54 13.94
N LEU A 111 -9.33 -12.00 12.72
CA LEU A 111 -8.29 -12.36 11.76
C LEU A 111 -8.04 -11.28 10.71
N ARG A 112 -8.91 -10.28 10.60
CA ARG A 112 -8.75 -9.15 9.68
C ARG A 112 -9.47 -7.93 10.22
N LYS A 113 -8.81 -6.79 10.12
CA LYS A 113 -9.42 -5.48 10.31
C LYS A 113 -9.18 -4.61 9.09
N SER A 114 -10.13 -3.72 8.81
CA SER A 114 -10.07 -2.82 7.67
C SER A 114 -10.41 -1.40 8.11
N LEU A 115 -9.46 -0.49 7.92
CA LEU A 115 -9.63 0.95 8.11
C LEU A 115 -9.89 1.58 6.73
N CYS A 116 -11.01 2.27 6.58
CA CYS A 116 -11.32 3.08 5.41
C CYS A 116 -10.88 4.51 5.66
N ILE A 117 -10.08 5.06 4.73
CA ILE A 117 -9.69 6.46 4.69
C ILE A 117 -10.37 7.07 3.47
N GLU A 118 -11.28 7.99 3.71
CA GLU A 118 -11.99 8.75 2.68
C GLU A 118 -11.42 10.16 2.62
N LYS A 119 -11.13 10.64 1.41
CA LYS A 119 -10.55 11.96 1.14
C LYS A 119 -11.15 12.54 -0.13
N ARG A 120 -11.13 13.88 -0.25
CA ARG A 120 -11.55 14.58 -1.46
C ARG A 120 -10.44 15.48 -2.01
N TYR A 121 -10.53 15.71 -3.32
CA TYR A 121 -9.83 16.77 -4.00
C TYR A 121 -10.76 17.35 -5.08
N GLY A 122 -11.31 18.53 -4.83
CA GLY A 122 -12.40 19.06 -5.62
C GLY A 122 -13.60 18.11 -5.64
N GLU A 123 -14.08 17.74 -6.81
CA GLU A 123 -15.21 16.81 -6.97
C GLU A 123 -14.80 15.34 -6.89
N SER A 124 -13.52 15.03 -6.96
CA SER A 124 -13.01 13.65 -6.89
C SER A 124 -13.05 13.09 -5.48
N LEU A 125 -13.44 11.82 -5.36
CA LEU A 125 -13.50 11.07 -4.12
C LEU A 125 -12.52 9.89 -4.16
N PHE A 126 -11.73 9.76 -3.10
CA PHE A 126 -10.74 8.70 -2.91
C PHE A 126 -11.07 7.94 -1.64
N LYS A 127 -11.28 6.63 -1.74
CA LYS A 127 -11.42 5.73 -0.60
C LYS A 127 -10.31 4.70 -0.65
N GLN A 128 -9.51 4.66 0.39
CA GLN A 128 -8.47 3.67 0.56
C GLN A 128 -8.77 2.80 1.77
N TYR A 129 -8.81 1.50 1.58
CA TYR A 129 -8.97 0.51 2.65
C TYR A 129 -7.61 -0.11 2.96
N ILE A 130 -7.12 0.11 4.16
CA ILE A 130 -5.93 -0.56 4.68
C ILE A 130 -6.39 -1.78 5.46
N ARG A 131 -6.00 -2.98 5.02
CA ARG A 131 -6.38 -4.24 5.65
C ARG A 131 -5.18 -4.90 6.26
N LEU A 132 -5.29 -5.24 7.52
CA LEU A 132 -4.26 -5.93 8.29
C LEU A 132 -4.81 -7.27 8.78
N TYR A 133 -4.00 -8.30 8.70
CA TYR A 133 -4.39 -9.69 8.96
C TYR A 133 -3.63 -10.28 10.15
N GLU A 134 -4.14 -11.37 10.69
CA GLU A 134 -3.44 -12.32 11.55
C GLU A 134 -3.32 -13.70 10.91
N GLY A 135 -2.64 -14.62 11.60
CA GLY A 135 -2.42 -15.99 11.14
C GLY A 135 -1.44 -16.06 9.97
N ASN A 136 -1.73 -16.90 9.00
CA ASN A 136 -0.85 -17.17 7.85
C ASN A 136 -0.68 -15.97 6.89
N ARG A 137 -1.40 -14.87 7.10
CA ARG A 137 -1.33 -13.64 6.30
C ARG A 137 -0.88 -12.41 7.11
N ALA A 138 -0.35 -12.63 8.32
CA ALA A 138 0.04 -11.54 9.21
C ALA A 138 1.17 -10.66 8.65
N ASP A 139 1.95 -11.18 7.71
CA ASP A 139 3.03 -10.49 6.99
C ASP A 139 2.57 -9.76 5.71
N ARG A 140 1.24 -9.66 5.51
CA ARG A 140 0.64 -8.97 4.36
C ARG A 140 -0.21 -7.78 4.80
N ILE A 141 -0.09 -6.68 4.04
CA ILE A 141 -0.93 -5.49 4.15
C ILE A 141 -1.60 -5.27 2.79
N ASP A 142 -2.92 -5.22 2.75
CA ASP A 142 -3.65 -4.91 1.53
C ASP A 142 -4.08 -3.45 1.50
N PHE A 143 -3.89 -2.82 0.35
CA PHE A 143 -4.40 -1.49 0.01
C PHE A 143 -5.42 -1.64 -1.11
N TYR A 144 -6.70 -1.56 -0.76
CA TYR A 144 -7.77 -1.54 -1.75
C TYR A 144 -8.25 -0.12 -1.95
N ASN A 145 -8.38 0.33 -3.20
CA ASN A 145 -8.74 1.70 -3.51
C ASN A 145 -9.99 1.75 -4.39
N GLU A 146 -10.89 2.66 -4.05
CA GLU A 146 -12.04 3.07 -4.86
C GLU A 146 -11.87 4.54 -5.17
N VAL A 147 -11.88 4.90 -6.47
CA VAL A 147 -11.63 6.27 -6.91
C VAL A 147 -12.75 6.71 -7.84
N ASP A 148 -13.48 7.75 -7.43
CA ASP A 148 -14.36 8.51 -8.30
C ASP A 148 -13.57 9.72 -8.84
N TRP A 149 -13.12 9.57 -10.09
CA TRP A 149 -12.16 10.48 -10.70
C TRP A 149 -12.85 11.55 -11.54
N GLN A 150 -12.73 12.82 -11.12
CA GLN A 150 -13.30 13.98 -11.79
C GLN A 150 -12.24 15.01 -12.22
N LEU A 151 -10.98 14.59 -12.36
CA LEU A 151 -9.86 15.46 -12.70
C LEU A 151 -9.40 15.28 -14.14
N SER A 152 -8.98 16.38 -14.76
CA SER A 152 -8.31 16.42 -16.06
C SER A 152 -6.82 16.75 -15.90
N ASN A 153 -5.97 16.23 -16.77
CA ASN A 153 -4.52 16.48 -16.78
C ASN A 153 -3.87 16.23 -15.41
N ALA A 154 -4.29 15.17 -14.73
CA ALA A 154 -3.74 14.77 -13.44
C ALA A 154 -3.32 13.30 -13.46
N LEU A 155 -2.37 12.95 -12.58
CA LEU A 155 -1.85 11.60 -12.40
C LEU A 155 -1.90 11.26 -10.90
N LEU A 156 -2.46 10.10 -10.59
CA LEU A 156 -2.47 9.54 -9.23
C LEU A 156 -1.40 8.46 -9.13
N LYS A 157 -0.58 8.54 -8.08
CA LYS A 157 0.41 7.50 -7.75
C LYS A 157 0.26 7.05 -6.31
N ALA A 158 0.51 5.78 -6.04
CA ALA A 158 0.75 5.28 -4.68
C ALA A 158 2.25 5.38 -4.39
N GLU A 159 2.62 6.19 -3.41
CA GLU A 159 4.02 6.39 -3.00
C GLU A 159 4.36 5.52 -1.80
N PHE A 160 5.46 4.76 -1.92
CA PHE A 160 6.04 3.94 -0.86
C PHE A 160 7.50 4.37 -0.63
N PRO A 161 7.76 5.46 0.10
CA PRO A 161 9.11 5.91 0.40
C PRO A 161 9.74 5.03 1.48
N LEU A 162 10.29 3.88 1.06
CA LEU A 162 10.81 2.87 1.95
C LEU A 162 12.20 3.21 2.49
N ASN A 163 12.44 2.88 3.77
CA ASN A 163 13.73 3.00 4.44
C ASN A 163 14.61 1.78 4.15
N ILE A 164 14.83 1.51 2.87
CA ILE A 164 15.63 0.40 2.34
C ILE A 164 16.74 0.98 1.49
N ALA A 165 17.99 0.63 1.82
CA ALA A 165 19.17 1.14 1.13
C ALA A 165 19.53 0.24 -0.07
N ASN A 166 18.87 0.47 -1.20
CA ASN A 166 19.22 -0.15 -2.47
C ASN A 166 18.99 0.84 -3.63
N THR A 167 19.84 0.80 -4.64
CA THR A 167 19.73 1.60 -5.87
C THR A 167 19.07 0.84 -7.01
N GLU A 168 18.77 -0.44 -6.83
CA GLU A 168 18.12 -1.29 -7.81
C GLU A 168 16.92 -1.98 -7.17
N ALA A 169 15.83 -2.09 -7.94
CA ALA A 169 14.67 -2.89 -7.60
C ALA A 169 14.48 -4.01 -8.63
N THR A 170 13.80 -5.08 -8.24
CA THR A 170 13.44 -6.18 -9.13
C THR A 170 11.99 -6.00 -9.57
N TYR A 171 11.75 -6.12 -10.87
CA TYR A 171 10.43 -5.92 -11.48
C TYR A 171 9.99 -7.17 -12.23
N ASP A 172 8.73 -7.53 -12.08
CA ASP A 172 8.10 -8.61 -12.81
C ASP A 172 7.89 -8.26 -14.28
N LEU A 173 8.17 -9.21 -15.16
CA LEU A 173 7.93 -9.11 -16.60
C LEU A 173 6.87 -10.11 -17.10
N GLY A 174 6.20 -10.85 -16.22
CA GLY A 174 5.26 -11.92 -16.54
C GLY A 174 5.95 -13.25 -16.79
N LEU A 175 6.99 -13.32 -17.60
CA LEU A 175 7.79 -14.52 -17.86
C LEU A 175 9.24 -14.37 -17.34
N GLY A 176 9.37 -13.91 -16.11
CA GLY A 176 10.64 -13.66 -15.45
C GLY A 176 10.68 -12.31 -14.77
N SER A 177 11.86 -11.90 -14.37
CA SER A 177 12.08 -10.63 -13.68
C SER A 177 13.33 -9.91 -14.18
N VAL A 178 13.41 -8.62 -13.93
CA VAL A 178 14.55 -7.78 -14.30
C VAL A 178 14.91 -6.86 -13.15
N LYS A 179 16.21 -6.65 -12.94
CA LYS A 179 16.72 -5.61 -12.04
C LYS A 179 16.97 -4.33 -12.82
N ARG A 180 16.54 -3.21 -12.26
CA ARG A 180 16.74 -1.88 -12.83
C ARG A 180 17.14 -0.91 -11.74
N GLY A 181 18.01 0.04 -12.09
CA GLY A 181 18.27 1.22 -11.28
C GLY A 181 17.04 2.12 -11.22
N ASN A 182 16.91 2.85 -10.12
CA ASN A 182 15.75 3.68 -9.84
C ASN A 182 16.01 5.15 -10.18
N ASN A 183 15.03 5.81 -10.79
CA ASN A 183 14.95 7.26 -10.94
C ASN A 183 16.18 7.89 -11.61
N THR A 184 16.55 7.43 -12.80
CA THR A 184 17.54 8.08 -13.66
C THR A 184 16.87 9.10 -14.58
N GLU A 185 17.66 9.92 -15.27
CA GLU A 185 17.15 10.90 -16.24
C GLU A 185 16.35 10.26 -17.38
N THR A 186 16.63 9.02 -17.72
CA THR A 186 15.98 8.28 -18.82
C THR A 186 15.08 7.14 -18.37
N ALA A 187 15.13 6.75 -17.09
CA ALA A 187 14.34 5.66 -16.51
C ALA A 187 13.74 6.11 -15.17
N TYR A 188 12.92 7.15 -15.19
CA TYR A 188 12.19 7.67 -14.05
C TYR A 188 10.83 7.01 -13.84
N GLU A 189 10.27 6.37 -14.88
CA GLU A 189 9.14 5.48 -14.85
C GLU A 189 9.56 4.17 -15.51
N VAL A 190 9.31 3.04 -14.87
CA VAL A 190 9.67 1.71 -15.37
C VAL A 190 8.47 0.77 -15.25
N TYR A 191 8.36 -0.09 -16.24
CA TYR A 191 7.27 -1.07 -16.30
C TYR A 191 7.49 -2.21 -15.30
N ALA A 192 6.41 -2.61 -14.62
CA ALA A 192 6.27 -3.87 -13.90
C ALA A 192 4.91 -4.48 -14.22
N GLN A 193 4.78 -5.81 -14.30
CA GLN A 193 3.51 -6.42 -14.65
C GLN A 193 2.64 -6.64 -13.41
N TYR A 194 3.07 -7.44 -12.46
CA TYR A 194 2.29 -7.76 -11.27
C TYR A 194 2.97 -7.32 -9.98
N TRP A 195 4.30 -7.32 -9.92
CA TRP A 195 5.00 -7.00 -8.69
C TRP A 195 6.33 -6.26 -8.93
N ALA A 196 6.72 -5.54 -7.91
CA ALA A 196 8.06 -4.98 -7.79
C ALA A 196 8.58 -5.25 -6.38
N ASP A 197 9.86 -5.55 -6.23
CA ASP A 197 10.49 -5.72 -4.93
C ASP A 197 11.70 -4.80 -4.75
N LEU A 198 11.93 -4.42 -3.50
CA LEU A 198 13.10 -3.71 -3.08
C LEU A 198 13.76 -4.49 -1.93
N THR A 199 14.88 -5.13 -2.23
CA THR A 199 15.69 -5.89 -1.26
C THR A 199 16.81 -5.02 -0.75
N ASP A 200 17.09 -4.98 0.56
CA ASP A 200 18.24 -4.26 1.07
C ASP A 200 19.57 -4.89 0.63
N ARG A 201 20.68 -4.15 0.73
CA ARG A 201 21.99 -4.62 0.26
C ARG A 201 22.52 -5.81 1.04
N SER A 202 22.04 -6.04 2.26
CA SER A 202 22.41 -7.22 3.05
C SER A 202 21.68 -8.48 2.61
N GLY A 203 20.62 -8.36 1.78
CA GLY A 203 19.75 -9.46 1.37
C GLY A 203 18.83 -9.99 2.47
N ASN A 204 18.88 -9.38 3.66
CA ASN A 204 18.13 -9.84 4.82
C ASN A 204 16.72 -9.30 4.89
N TYR A 205 16.40 -8.30 4.07
CA TYR A 205 15.12 -7.63 4.10
C TYR A 205 14.60 -7.35 2.69
N VAL A 206 13.37 -7.78 2.42
CA VAL A 206 12.68 -7.59 1.14
C VAL A 206 11.32 -6.95 1.41
N TRP A 207 10.98 -5.93 0.64
CA TRP A 207 9.64 -5.37 0.57
C TRP A 207 9.13 -5.52 -0.86
N SER A 208 8.00 -6.21 -1.02
CA SER A 208 7.35 -6.39 -2.32
C SER A 208 6.00 -5.70 -2.35
N VAL A 209 5.69 -5.09 -3.48
CA VAL A 209 4.37 -4.55 -3.83
C VAL A 209 3.81 -5.41 -4.96
N LEU A 210 2.59 -5.91 -4.74
CA LEU A 210 1.86 -6.80 -5.66
C LEU A 210 0.68 -6.06 -6.28
#